data_4a1b0d0e5016fa11d247d931089f4820
#
_entry.id   4a1b0d0e5016fa11d247d931089f4820
#
_cell.length_a   1.000
_cell.length_b   1.000
_cell.length_c   1.000
_cell.angle_alpha   90.00
_cell.angle_beta   90.00
_cell.angle_gamma   90.00
#
_symmetry.space_group_name_H-M   'P 1'
#
loop_
_entity.id
_entity.type
_entity.pdbx_description
1 polymer ?
#
loop_
_entity_poly.entity_id
_entity_poly.type
_entity_poly.pdbx_seq_one_letter_code
_entity_poly.pdbx_strand_id
1 'polypeptide(L)'
;MTLHLNDDELATCVGCGLCLPHCPTFRVTGEEALSPRGRIDAIRAVHRDGAQITPEFVDFMSTCVQCRGCEPACPSGVKYGHIQEGVRESLARSRDITPRWQRLAYAVLPRHRLLLGGSTLLAVAQRDRKSVV
;
A
#
# COMPACT_ATOMS: atom_id res chain seq x y z
N MET A 1 -7.64 11.21 13.10
CA MET A 1 -6.85 11.47 11.86
C MET A 1 -7.78 11.26 10.69
N THR A 2 -7.96 12.24 9.82
CA THR A 2 -8.87 12.16 8.67
C THR A 2 -8.10 11.72 7.43
N LEU A 3 -8.66 10.78 6.69
CA LEU A 3 -8.17 10.42 5.37
C LEU A 3 -8.63 11.50 4.38
N HIS A 4 -7.72 12.05 3.59
CA HIS A 4 -8.05 13.05 2.56
C HIS A 4 -8.50 12.32 1.28
N LEU A 5 -9.75 11.85 1.26
CA LEU A 5 -10.34 11.09 0.16
C LEU A 5 -11.60 11.78 -0.35
N ASN A 6 -11.96 11.48 -1.61
CA ASN A 6 -13.20 11.96 -2.19
C ASN A 6 -14.35 11.00 -1.84
N ASP A 7 -15.38 11.49 -1.19
CA ASP A 7 -16.58 10.74 -0.82
C ASP A 7 -17.31 10.13 -2.00
N ASP A 8 -17.36 10.82 -3.14
CA ASP A 8 -18.00 10.34 -4.35
C ASP A 8 -17.30 9.09 -4.91
N GLU A 9 -15.96 9.06 -4.87
CA GLU A 9 -15.19 7.87 -5.30
C GLU A 9 -15.47 6.67 -4.39
N LEU A 10 -15.53 6.89 -3.08
CA LEU A 10 -15.89 5.83 -2.14
C LEU A 10 -17.35 5.35 -2.33
N ALA A 11 -18.27 6.28 -2.63
CA ALA A 11 -19.69 5.95 -2.85
C ALA A 11 -19.92 5.10 -4.12
N THR A 12 -19.04 5.17 -5.10
CA THR A 12 -19.14 4.42 -6.36
C THR A 12 -19.14 2.89 -6.13
N CYS A 13 -18.53 2.39 -5.05
CA CYS A 13 -18.51 0.97 -4.75
C CYS A 13 -19.84 0.50 -4.15
N VAL A 14 -20.54 -0.40 -4.85
CA VAL A 14 -21.82 -1.00 -4.42
C VAL A 14 -21.64 -2.34 -3.68
N GLY A 15 -20.43 -2.77 -3.41
CA GLY A 15 -20.14 -3.98 -2.64
C GLY A 15 -20.48 -5.32 -3.34
N CYS A 16 -20.65 -5.34 -4.66
CA CYS A 16 -21.11 -6.52 -5.41
C CYS A 16 -20.16 -7.74 -5.39
N GLY A 17 -18.86 -7.53 -5.11
CA GLY A 17 -17.87 -8.61 -4.98
C GLY A 17 -17.26 -9.13 -6.29
N LEU A 18 -17.62 -8.61 -7.46
CA LEU A 18 -17.04 -9.03 -8.74
C LEU A 18 -15.53 -8.83 -8.85
N CYS A 19 -14.96 -7.95 -8.02
CA CYS A 19 -13.52 -7.71 -7.95
C CYS A 19 -12.74 -8.80 -7.18
N LEU A 20 -13.42 -9.65 -6.38
CA LEU A 20 -12.76 -10.62 -5.50
C LEU A 20 -11.87 -11.63 -6.26
N PRO A 21 -12.36 -12.29 -7.33
CA PRO A 21 -11.55 -13.27 -8.08
C PRO A 21 -10.32 -12.65 -8.75
N HIS A 22 -10.33 -11.32 -8.94
CA HIS A 22 -9.24 -10.59 -9.60
C HIS A 22 -8.20 -10.05 -8.60
N CYS A 23 -8.43 -10.22 -7.29
CA CYS A 23 -7.51 -9.75 -6.26
C CYS A 23 -6.53 -10.85 -5.84
N PRO A 24 -5.20 -10.68 -6.06
CA PRO A 24 -4.23 -11.70 -5.70
C PRO A 24 -4.17 -11.95 -4.19
N THR A 25 -4.30 -10.92 -3.36
CA THR A 25 -4.30 -11.09 -1.90
C THR A 25 -5.51 -11.89 -1.43
N PHE A 26 -6.71 -11.58 -1.92
CA PHE A 26 -7.91 -12.34 -1.59
C PHE A 26 -7.83 -13.80 -2.07
N ARG A 27 -7.30 -14.04 -3.28
CA ARG A 27 -7.16 -15.40 -3.83
C ARG A 27 -6.26 -16.30 -3.00
N VAL A 28 -5.26 -15.73 -2.35
CA VAL A 28 -4.30 -16.49 -1.53
C VAL A 28 -4.82 -16.72 -0.11
N THR A 29 -5.47 -15.70 0.47
CA THR A 29 -5.85 -15.72 1.90
C THR A 29 -7.30 -16.15 2.12
N GLY A 30 -8.20 -15.88 1.18
CA GLY A 30 -9.65 -16.01 1.36
C GLY A 30 -10.27 -14.97 2.30
N GLU A 31 -9.46 -14.04 2.82
CA GLU A 31 -9.90 -13.03 3.78
C GLU A 31 -10.58 -11.85 3.09
N GLU A 32 -11.83 -11.59 3.46
CA GLU A 32 -12.61 -10.49 2.90
C GLU A 32 -11.97 -9.12 3.16
N ALA A 33 -11.39 -8.90 4.33
CA ALA A 33 -10.71 -7.66 4.69
C ALA A 33 -9.54 -7.33 3.74
N LEU A 34 -8.92 -8.35 3.14
CA LEU A 34 -7.83 -8.21 2.16
C LEU A 34 -8.33 -8.11 0.71
N SER A 35 -9.65 -8.10 0.50
CA SER A 35 -10.28 -7.89 -0.81
C SER A 35 -10.40 -6.39 -1.15
N PRO A 36 -10.58 -6.00 -2.43
CA PRO A 36 -10.78 -4.60 -2.78
C PRO A 36 -12.02 -3.99 -2.11
N ARG A 37 -13.15 -4.70 -2.08
CA ARG A 37 -14.36 -4.19 -1.44
C ARG A 37 -14.22 -4.14 0.09
N GLY A 38 -13.62 -5.15 0.71
CA GLY A 38 -13.38 -5.16 2.17
C GLY A 38 -12.48 -4.00 2.60
N ARG A 39 -11.43 -3.71 1.80
CA ARG A 39 -10.61 -2.52 2.03
C ARG A 39 -11.40 -1.22 1.88
N ILE A 40 -12.27 -1.10 0.88
CA ILE A 40 -13.13 0.08 0.73
C ILE A 40 -14.06 0.24 1.94
N ASP A 41 -14.63 -0.85 2.46
CA ASP A 41 -15.48 -0.79 3.64
C ASP A 41 -14.69 -0.38 4.90
N ALA A 42 -13.48 -0.88 5.08
CA ALA A 42 -12.59 -0.42 6.14
C ALA A 42 -12.21 1.07 6.00
N ILE A 43 -11.96 1.53 4.77
CA ILE A 43 -11.70 2.94 4.48
C ILE A 43 -12.92 3.81 4.82
N ARG A 44 -14.13 3.36 4.47
CA ARG A 44 -15.38 4.07 4.79
C ARG A 44 -15.57 4.21 6.30
N ALA A 45 -15.33 3.12 7.06
CA ALA A 45 -15.41 3.16 8.50
C ALA A 45 -14.47 4.21 9.12
N VAL A 46 -13.25 4.34 8.60
CA VAL A 46 -12.30 5.37 9.07
C VAL A 46 -12.69 6.76 8.59
N HIS A 47 -13.07 6.90 7.31
CA HIS A 47 -13.27 8.21 6.68
C HIS A 47 -14.60 8.86 7.07
N ARG A 48 -15.70 8.07 7.10
CA ARG A 48 -17.05 8.56 7.36
C ARG A 48 -17.48 8.40 8.80
N ASP A 49 -17.22 7.23 9.37
CA ASP A 49 -17.72 6.87 10.70
C ASP A 49 -16.74 7.24 11.82
N GLY A 50 -15.56 7.78 11.47
CA GLY A 50 -14.56 8.22 12.44
C GLY A 50 -13.87 7.09 13.19
N ALA A 51 -13.89 5.86 12.65
CA ALA A 51 -13.18 4.74 13.25
C ALA A 51 -11.68 5.02 13.37
N GLN A 52 -11.04 4.47 14.39
CA GLN A 52 -9.62 4.66 14.61
C GLN A 52 -8.80 3.88 13.58
N ILE A 53 -7.68 4.48 13.16
CA ILE A 53 -6.69 3.78 12.34
C ILE A 53 -5.91 2.84 13.27
N THR A 54 -6.23 1.55 13.17
CA THR A 54 -5.55 0.50 13.93
C THR A 54 -4.37 -0.10 13.16
N PRO A 55 -3.45 -0.83 13.82
CA PRO A 55 -2.40 -1.57 13.13
C PRO A 55 -2.93 -2.53 12.07
N GLU A 56 -4.07 -3.17 12.32
CA GLU A 56 -4.74 -4.09 11.40
C GLU A 56 -5.19 -3.35 10.13
N PHE A 57 -5.78 -2.14 10.28
CA PHE A 57 -6.15 -1.30 9.14
C PHE A 57 -4.93 -0.98 8.27
N VAL A 58 -3.81 -0.62 8.91
CA VAL A 58 -2.55 -0.33 8.20
C VAL A 58 -2.05 -1.57 7.46
N ASP A 59 -2.14 -2.74 8.08
CA ASP A 59 -1.75 -4.01 7.45
C ASP A 59 -2.62 -4.33 6.23
N PHE A 60 -3.96 -4.19 6.34
CA PHE A 60 -4.87 -4.37 5.21
C PHE A 60 -4.53 -3.46 4.03
N MET A 61 -4.15 -2.21 4.29
CA MET A 61 -3.77 -1.27 3.24
C MET A 61 -2.37 -1.54 2.68
N SER A 62 -1.43 -1.98 3.51
CA SER A 62 -0.05 -2.25 3.11
C SER A 62 0.11 -3.52 2.28
N THR A 63 -0.68 -4.56 2.56
CA THR A 63 -0.67 -5.84 1.82
C THR A 63 -1.23 -5.75 0.40
N CYS A 64 -1.90 -4.65 0.03
CA CYS A 64 -2.33 -4.43 -1.34
C CYS A 64 -1.13 -4.24 -2.27
N VAL A 65 -0.98 -5.12 -3.27
CA VAL A 65 0.11 -5.06 -4.26
C VAL A 65 -0.10 -4.01 -5.36
N GLN A 66 -1.17 -3.25 -5.31
CA GLN A 66 -1.53 -2.18 -6.26
C GLN A 66 -1.55 -2.59 -7.75
N CYS A 67 -1.86 -3.85 -8.04
CA CYS A 67 -1.92 -4.39 -9.41
C CYS A 67 -3.09 -3.84 -10.24
N ARG A 68 -4.07 -3.17 -9.61
CA ARG A 68 -5.30 -2.61 -10.22
C ARG A 68 -6.15 -3.61 -11.00
N GLY A 69 -5.93 -4.91 -10.86
CA GLY A 69 -6.72 -5.95 -11.53
C GLY A 69 -8.21 -5.94 -11.16
N CYS A 70 -8.56 -5.31 -10.05
CA CYS A 70 -9.95 -5.13 -9.60
C CYS A 70 -10.71 -4.03 -10.38
N GLU A 71 -10.01 -3.06 -11.01
CA GLU A 71 -10.65 -1.95 -11.73
C GLU A 71 -11.37 -2.40 -13.00
N PRO A 72 -10.74 -3.13 -13.92
CA PRO A 72 -11.44 -3.59 -15.13
C PRO A 72 -12.57 -4.60 -14.85
N ALA A 73 -12.53 -5.25 -13.69
CA ALA A 73 -13.58 -6.17 -13.25
C ALA A 73 -14.78 -5.45 -12.58
N CYS A 74 -14.68 -4.15 -12.35
CA CYS A 74 -15.70 -3.39 -11.65
C CYS A 74 -16.73 -2.77 -12.63
N PRO A 75 -18.00 -3.21 -12.63
CA PRO A 75 -19.03 -2.63 -13.50
C PRO A 75 -19.38 -1.19 -13.12
N SER A 76 -19.16 -0.81 -11.84
CA SER A 76 -19.40 0.55 -11.35
C SER A 76 -18.23 1.49 -11.64
N GLY A 77 -17.14 1.01 -12.25
CA GLY A 77 -16.00 1.84 -12.61
C GLY A 77 -15.20 2.43 -11.43
N VAL A 78 -15.16 1.74 -10.29
CA VAL A 78 -14.41 2.18 -9.12
C VAL A 78 -12.92 2.33 -9.44
N LYS A 79 -12.37 3.51 -9.26
CA LYS A 79 -10.93 3.81 -9.41
C LYS A 79 -10.18 3.42 -8.13
N TYR A 80 -10.10 2.12 -7.87
CA TYR A 80 -9.54 1.60 -6.63
C TYR A 80 -8.09 2.03 -6.39
N GLY A 81 -7.27 2.08 -7.44
CA GLY A 81 -5.89 2.55 -7.33
C GLY A 81 -5.77 3.96 -6.77
N HIS A 82 -6.66 4.85 -7.21
CA HIS A 82 -6.72 6.23 -6.74
C HIS A 82 -7.07 6.32 -5.25
N ILE A 83 -8.10 5.57 -4.84
CA ILE A 83 -8.50 5.45 -3.42
C ILE A 83 -7.33 4.93 -2.59
N GLN A 84 -6.68 3.87 -3.04
CA GLN A 84 -5.56 3.24 -2.33
C GLN A 84 -4.33 4.15 -2.22
N GLU A 85 -4.03 4.91 -3.26
CA GLU A 85 -2.95 5.91 -3.25
C GLU A 85 -3.23 7.00 -2.21
N GLY A 86 -4.45 7.54 -2.19
CA GLY A 86 -4.87 8.57 -1.22
C GLY A 86 -4.78 8.08 0.24
N VAL A 87 -5.18 6.84 0.49
CA VAL A 87 -5.04 6.23 1.83
C VAL A 87 -3.55 6.12 2.21
N ARG A 88 -2.71 5.57 1.33
CA ARG A 88 -1.28 5.41 1.61
C ARG A 88 -0.58 6.74 1.81
N GLU A 89 -0.94 7.76 1.05
CA GLU A 89 -0.42 9.11 1.25
C GLU A 89 -0.79 9.65 2.63
N SER A 90 -2.05 9.49 3.02
CA SER A 90 -2.54 9.91 4.34
C SER A 90 -1.82 9.17 5.48
N LEU A 91 -1.62 7.86 5.33
CA LEU A 91 -0.87 7.05 6.29
C LEU A 91 0.62 7.44 6.35
N ALA A 92 1.26 7.73 5.22
CA ALA A 92 2.66 8.13 5.15
C ALA A 92 2.92 9.50 5.79
N ARG A 93 1.96 10.41 5.72
CA ARG A 93 2.02 11.72 6.40
C ARG A 93 1.94 11.60 7.92
N SER A 94 1.33 10.54 8.43
CA SER A 94 1.28 10.21 9.84
C SER A 94 2.63 9.66 10.27
N ARG A 95 3.41 10.52 10.93
CA ARG A 95 4.81 10.22 11.34
C ARG A 95 4.97 9.00 12.24
N ASP A 96 3.89 8.56 12.88
CA ASP A 96 3.93 7.49 13.87
C ASP A 96 3.90 6.08 13.28
N ILE A 97 3.51 5.94 12.01
CA ILE A 97 3.36 4.64 11.33
C ILE A 97 4.64 4.21 10.61
N THR A 98 5.47 5.17 10.17
CA THR A 98 6.69 4.84 9.43
C THR A 98 7.87 4.58 10.37
N PRO A 99 8.46 3.38 10.39
CA PRO A 99 9.63 3.07 11.22
C PRO A 99 10.79 4.03 10.94
N ARG A 100 11.54 4.38 11.99
CA ARG A 100 12.67 5.34 11.89
C ARG A 100 13.72 4.92 10.84
N TRP A 101 13.98 3.63 10.71
CA TRP A 101 14.94 3.11 9.75
C TRP A 101 14.48 3.32 8.29
N GLN A 102 13.17 3.21 8.00
CA GLN A 102 12.63 3.49 6.67
C GLN A 102 12.75 4.98 6.32
N ARG A 103 12.54 5.87 7.29
CA ARG A 103 12.75 7.31 7.08
C ARG A 103 14.21 7.61 6.71
N LEU A 104 15.15 6.95 7.40
CA LEU A 104 16.57 7.10 7.09
C LEU A 104 16.88 6.56 5.70
N ALA A 105 16.35 5.38 5.34
CA ALA A 105 16.50 4.80 4.02
C ALA A 105 15.96 5.74 2.92
N TYR A 106 14.75 6.26 3.09
CA TYR A 106 14.15 7.21 2.14
C TYR A 106 14.90 8.54 2.05
N ALA A 107 15.53 9.00 3.14
CA ALA A 107 16.37 10.19 3.12
C ALA A 107 17.68 10.00 2.32
N VAL A 108 18.18 8.77 2.24
CA VAL A 108 19.40 8.41 1.49
C VAL A 108 19.10 8.15 0.00
N LEU A 109 17.93 7.59 -0.34
CA LEU A 109 17.56 7.26 -1.72
C LEU A 109 17.71 8.40 -2.74
N PRO A 110 17.32 9.65 -2.46
CA PRO A 110 17.50 10.75 -3.43
C PRO A 110 18.96 11.20 -3.58
N ARG A 111 19.85 10.72 -2.71
CA ARG A 111 21.27 11.10 -2.74
C ARG A 111 22.07 10.14 -3.63
N HIS A 112 21.99 10.35 -4.94
CA HIS A 112 22.63 9.51 -5.95
C HIS A 112 24.11 9.18 -5.69
N ARG A 113 24.90 10.16 -5.21
CA ARG A 113 26.32 9.95 -4.88
C ARG A 113 26.56 8.96 -3.75
N LEU A 114 25.67 8.96 -2.73
CA LEU A 114 25.75 8.00 -1.63
C LEU A 114 25.37 6.59 -2.07
N LEU A 115 24.38 6.48 -2.94
CA LEU A 115 23.98 5.18 -3.52
C LEU A 115 25.08 4.60 -4.40
N LEU A 116 25.71 5.41 -5.25
CA LEU A 116 26.83 4.97 -6.07
C LEU A 116 28.03 4.53 -5.21
N GLY A 117 28.40 5.32 -4.20
CA GLY A 117 29.47 4.95 -3.29
C GLY A 117 29.17 3.64 -2.53
N GLY A 118 27.94 3.50 -2.03
CA GLY A 118 27.51 2.27 -1.37
C GLY A 118 27.50 1.05 -2.29
N SER A 119 27.03 1.20 -3.52
CA SER A 119 26.99 0.10 -4.49
C SER A 119 28.38 -0.33 -4.93
N THR A 120 29.32 0.59 -5.10
CA THR A 120 30.72 0.26 -5.43
C THR A 120 31.42 -0.47 -4.30
N LEU A 121 31.21 -0.03 -3.04
CA LEU A 121 31.75 -0.73 -1.87
C LEU A 121 31.19 -2.17 -1.75
N LEU A 122 29.89 -2.34 -1.96
CA LEU A 122 29.25 -3.65 -1.98
C LEU A 122 29.79 -4.54 -3.10
N ALA A 123 30.00 -4.00 -4.30
CA ALA A 123 30.56 -4.74 -5.43
C ALA A 123 31.98 -5.21 -5.16
N VAL A 124 32.83 -4.36 -4.54
CA VAL A 124 34.20 -4.74 -4.11
C VAL A 124 34.15 -5.85 -3.05
N ALA A 125 33.32 -5.69 -2.04
CA ALA A 125 33.17 -6.70 -0.98
C ALA A 125 32.65 -8.06 -1.50
N GLN A 126 31.77 -8.04 -2.52
CA GLN A 126 31.30 -9.27 -3.18
C GLN A 126 32.37 -9.92 -4.05
N ARG A 127 33.28 -9.14 -4.63
CA ARG A 127 34.37 -9.65 -5.43
C ARG A 127 35.40 -10.39 -4.57
N ASP A 128 35.75 -9.85 -3.39
CA ASP A 128 36.61 -10.51 -2.43
C ASP A 128 36.04 -11.85 -1.94
N ARG A 129 34.72 -11.92 -1.76
CA ARG A 129 34.05 -13.15 -1.31
C ARG A 129 34.09 -14.29 -2.34
N LYS A 130 34.17 -13.96 -3.64
CA LYS A 130 34.28 -14.96 -4.73
C LYS A 130 35.70 -15.45 -4.95
N SER A 131 36.72 -14.79 -4.39
CA SER A 131 38.12 -15.23 -4.49
C SER A 131 38.51 -16.21 -3.38
N VAL A 132 37.60 -16.60 -2.47
CA VAL A 132 37.85 -17.52 -1.35
C VAL A 132 37.15 -18.88 -1.54
N VAL A 133 36.54 -19.15 -2.69
CA VAL A 133 36.05 -20.47 -3.15
C VAL A 133 36.83 -20.91 -4.41
#